data_d5507cffecf19e2af13d3d663a93ffc8
#
_entry.id   d5507cffecf19e2af13d3d663a93ffc8
#
_cell.length_a   1.000
_cell.length_b   1.000
_cell.length_c   1.000
_cell.angle_alpha   90.00
_cell.angle_beta   90.00
_cell.angle_gamma   90.00
#
_symmetry.space_group_name_H-M   'P 1'
#
loop_
_entity.id
_entity.type
_entity.pdbx_description
1 polymer ?
#
loop_
_entity_poly.entity_id
_entity_poly.type
_entity_poly.pdbx_seq_one_letter_code
_entity_poly.pdbx_strand_id
1 'polypeptide(L)'
;VILSHPASLPPRTHRLLLVDVEDEQWIADVGFGGQTLTAPLRLQAEIAQQTPHGEYRLMQEGSTWILQFRHHEHWQSMYCFDLGVQQQSDHVMGNFWSAHWPQSHFRHHLLMCRHLPDGGKLTLTNFHFTRYHQGHAVEQVNVPDVPSLYQLLQQQFGLGVNDVKHGFTEAELAAVMAAFDT
;
A
#
# COMPACT_ATOMS: atom_id res chain seq x y z
N VAL A 1 -8.96 -8.13 1.47
CA VAL A 1 -8.23 -9.33 1.95
C VAL A 1 -7.10 -9.65 0.99
N ILE A 2 -5.87 -9.65 1.46
CA ILE A 2 -4.67 -9.93 0.65
C ILE A 2 -4.67 -11.41 0.23
N LEU A 3 -4.49 -11.66 -1.08
CA LEU A 3 -4.55 -13.01 -1.64
C LEU A 3 -3.14 -13.54 -1.95
N SER A 4 -2.38 -13.87 -0.92
CA SER A 4 -1.10 -14.56 -1.15
C SER A 4 -1.14 -16.08 -0.99
N HIS A 5 -2.23 -16.68 -0.60
CA HIS A 5 -2.66 -18.09 -0.59
C HIS A 5 -3.77 -18.29 0.45
N PRO A 6 -4.98 -18.62 0.06
CA PRO A 6 -6.06 -18.75 1.01
C PRO A 6 -6.25 -20.20 1.48
N ALA A 7 -5.44 -20.66 2.41
CA ALA A 7 -5.93 -21.69 3.31
C ALA A 7 -6.88 -21.10 4.37
N SER A 8 -6.78 -19.80 4.63
CA SER A 8 -7.74 -19.01 5.42
C SER A 8 -7.70 -17.56 4.94
N LEU A 9 -8.86 -16.96 4.70
CA LEU A 9 -8.95 -15.54 4.37
C LEU A 9 -8.50 -14.71 5.59
N PRO A 10 -7.51 -13.81 5.45
CA PRO A 10 -7.13 -12.91 6.50
C PRO A 10 -8.25 -11.90 6.82
N PRO A 11 -8.21 -11.22 7.96
CA PRO A 11 -9.23 -10.24 8.33
C PRO A 11 -9.31 -9.08 7.34
N ARG A 12 -10.47 -8.43 7.29
CA ARG A 12 -10.73 -7.25 6.46
C ARG A 12 -10.10 -6.02 7.07
N THR A 13 -8.84 -5.76 6.78
CA THR A 13 -8.07 -4.65 7.35
C THR A 13 -7.74 -3.56 6.34
N HIS A 14 -8.03 -3.79 5.06
CA HIS A 14 -7.82 -2.81 4.00
C HIS A 14 -9.15 -2.19 3.56
N ARG A 15 -9.13 -0.87 3.34
CA ARG A 15 -10.29 -0.07 2.92
C ARG A 15 -10.04 0.53 1.54
N LEU A 16 -11.01 0.36 0.66
CA LEU A 16 -11.09 1.07 -0.61
C LEU A 16 -12.42 1.81 -0.71
N LEU A 17 -12.53 2.72 -1.66
CA LEU A 17 -13.74 3.49 -1.90
C LEU A 17 -14.45 2.99 -3.15
N LEU A 18 -15.77 2.88 -3.08
CA LEU A 18 -16.65 2.81 -4.24
C LEU A 18 -17.20 4.20 -4.49
N VAL A 19 -17.09 4.68 -5.71
CA VAL A 19 -17.49 6.05 -6.10
C VAL A 19 -18.37 5.96 -7.34
N ASP A 20 -19.55 6.59 -7.29
CA ASP A 20 -20.43 6.73 -8.44
C ASP A 20 -20.10 8.03 -9.15
N VAL A 21 -19.79 7.97 -10.44
CA VAL A 21 -19.48 9.11 -11.31
C VAL A 21 -20.22 8.93 -12.63
N GLU A 22 -21.13 9.86 -12.97
CA GLU A 22 -21.85 9.88 -14.27
C GLU A 22 -22.45 8.51 -14.64
N ASP A 23 -23.19 7.91 -13.71
CA ASP A 23 -23.85 6.59 -13.86
C ASP A 23 -22.89 5.39 -13.97
N GLU A 24 -21.61 5.59 -13.76
CA GLU A 24 -20.61 4.52 -13.69
C GLU A 24 -20.06 4.35 -12.28
N GLN A 25 -19.72 3.12 -11.92
CA GLN A 25 -19.08 2.81 -10.64
C GLN A 25 -17.58 2.65 -10.80
N TRP A 26 -16.85 3.26 -9.87
CA TRP A 26 -15.40 3.25 -9.84
C TRP A 26 -14.89 2.82 -8.47
N ILE A 27 -13.78 2.10 -8.45
CA ILE A 27 -13.03 1.89 -7.21
C ILE A 27 -11.82 2.81 -7.15
N ALA A 28 -11.56 3.36 -5.97
CA ALA A 28 -10.37 4.13 -5.67
C ALA A 28 -9.69 3.57 -4.42
N ASP A 29 -8.41 3.28 -4.55
CA ASP A 29 -7.57 2.72 -3.49
C ASP A 29 -6.23 3.46 -3.45
N VAL A 30 -5.99 4.18 -2.37
CA VAL A 30 -4.81 5.03 -2.19
C VAL A 30 -3.83 4.49 -1.14
N GLY A 31 -4.07 3.31 -0.60
CA GLY A 31 -3.36 2.86 0.61
C GLY A 31 -2.96 1.39 0.67
N PHE A 32 -3.02 0.63 -0.41
CA PHE A 32 -2.65 -0.80 -0.37
C PHE A 32 -1.14 -1.03 -0.18
N GLY A 33 -0.30 -0.08 -0.53
CA GLY A 33 1.16 -0.20 -0.46
C GLY A 33 1.84 -0.28 -1.82
N GLY A 34 2.85 -1.12 -1.97
CA GLY A 34 3.77 -1.10 -3.11
C GLY A 34 3.16 -1.26 -4.51
N GLN A 35 1.98 -1.85 -4.61
CA GLN A 35 1.22 -2.02 -5.86
C GLN A 35 -0.17 -1.36 -5.77
N THR A 36 -0.27 -0.26 -5.03
CA THR A 36 -1.52 0.49 -4.91
C THR A 36 -1.94 1.08 -6.26
N LEU A 37 -3.25 1.23 -6.45
CA LEU A 37 -3.80 1.94 -7.60
C LEU A 37 -3.35 3.41 -7.57
N THR A 38 -2.88 3.92 -8.68
CA THR A 38 -2.52 5.34 -8.85
C THR A 38 -3.51 6.10 -9.72
N ALA A 39 -4.57 5.42 -10.12
CA ALA A 39 -5.77 5.99 -10.73
C ALA A 39 -6.97 5.11 -10.36
N PRO A 40 -8.20 5.66 -10.34
CA PRO A 40 -9.41 4.87 -10.16
C PRO A 40 -9.56 3.83 -11.28
N LEU A 41 -10.21 2.70 -10.98
CA LEU A 41 -10.61 1.71 -11.97
C LEU A 41 -12.14 1.67 -12.05
N ARG A 42 -12.69 1.52 -13.24
CA ARG A 42 -14.11 1.18 -13.40
C ARG A 42 -14.41 -0.15 -12.73
N LEU A 43 -15.53 -0.24 -12.04
CA LEU A 43 -16.01 -1.48 -11.46
C LEU A 43 -16.60 -2.37 -12.56
N GLN A 44 -15.74 -2.89 -13.43
CA GLN A 44 -16.08 -3.73 -14.57
C GLN A 44 -15.18 -4.95 -14.58
N ALA A 45 -15.78 -6.15 -14.61
CA ALA A 45 -15.04 -7.40 -14.60
C ALA A 45 -14.34 -7.66 -15.95
N GLU A 46 -13.20 -8.36 -15.87
CA GLU A 46 -12.45 -8.95 -16.99
C GLU A 46 -11.83 -7.95 -17.99
N ILE A 47 -11.92 -6.65 -17.71
CA ILE A 47 -11.35 -5.61 -18.56
C ILE A 47 -10.01 -5.15 -17.97
N ALA A 48 -8.96 -5.22 -18.77
CA ALA A 48 -7.66 -4.64 -18.43
C ALA A 48 -7.72 -3.11 -18.50
N GLN A 49 -7.26 -2.43 -17.46
CA GLN A 49 -7.31 -0.98 -17.33
C GLN A 49 -5.92 -0.46 -17.01
N GLN A 50 -5.43 0.45 -17.82
CA GLN A 50 -4.12 1.05 -17.67
C GLN A 50 -4.17 2.19 -16.65
N THR A 51 -3.20 2.21 -15.75
CA THR A 51 -2.93 3.33 -14.83
C THR A 51 -1.53 3.89 -15.09
N PRO A 52 -1.16 5.04 -14.52
CA PRO A 52 0.20 5.57 -14.63
C PRO A 52 1.31 4.62 -14.18
N HIS A 53 1.01 3.67 -13.28
CA HIS A 53 2.02 2.79 -12.68
C HIS A 53 1.73 1.30 -12.87
N GLY A 54 0.96 0.96 -13.87
CA GLY A 54 0.73 -0.44 -14.24
C GLY A 54 -0.65 -0.73 -14.75
N GLU A 55 -0.85 -1.94 -15.20
CA GLU A 55 -2.10 -2.43 -15.74
C GLU A 55 -2.80 -3.32 -14.71
N TYR A 56 -4.09 -3.08 -14.52
CA TYR A 56 -4.92 -3.77 -13.53
C TYR A 56 -6.18 -4.30 -14.18
N ARG A 57 -6.78 -5.30 -13.56
CA ARG A 57 -8.15 -5.74 -13.89
C ARG A 57 -8.89 -6.19 -12.63
N LEU A 58 -10.20 -6.23 -12.75
CA LEU A 58 -11.09 -6.82 -11.75
C LEU A 58 -11.62 -8.15 -12.30
N MET A 59 -11.61 -9.17 -11.46
CA MET A 59 -12.34 -10.41 -11.69
C MET A 59 -13.52 -10.46 -10.74
N GLN A 60 -14.61 -11.13 -11.12
CA GLN A 60 -15.78 -11.29 -10.26
C GLN A 60 -16.15 -12.77 -10.11
N GLU A 61 -16.27 -13.19 -8.86
CA GLU A 61 -16.69 -14.53 -8.47
C GLU A 61 -17.88 -14.43 -7.50
N GLY A 62 -19.08 -14.56 -8.02
CA GLY A 62 -20.31 -14.31 -7.26
C GLY A 62 -20.37 -12.85 -6.78
N SER A 63 -20.42 -12.64 -5.46
CA SER A 63 -20.40 -11.31 -4.85
C SER A 63 -18.99 -10.78 -4.56
N THR A 64 -17.95 -11.58 -4.81
CA THR A 64 -16.56 -11.23 -4.52
C THR A 64 -15.88 -10.67 -5.75
N TRP A 65 -15.24 -9.53 -5.58
CA TRP A 65 -14.37 -8.91 -6.57
C TRP A 65 -12.91 -9.17 -6.20
N ILE A 66 -12.07 -9.43 -7.21
CA ILE A 66 -10.64 -9.69 -7.05
C ILE A 66 -9.89 -8.67 -7.88
N LEU A 67 -9.07 -7.84 -7.23
CA LEU A 67 -8.15 -6.97 -7.95
C LEU A 67 -6.90 -7.75 -8.33
N GLN A 68 -6.54 -7.67 -9.61
CA GLN A 68 -5.32 -8.25 -10.16
C GLN A 68 -4.44 -7.17 -10.79
N PHE A 69 -3.15 -7.32 -10.63
CA PHE A 69 -2.10 -6.51 -11.23
C PHE A 69 -1.37 -7.33 -12.30
N ARG A 70 -0.99 -6.72 -13.41
CA ARG A 70 -0.21 -7.37 -14.45
C ARG A 70 1.27 -7.30 -14.12
N HIS A 71 1.86 -8.44 -13.81
CA HIS A 71 3.29 -8.59 -13.60
C HIS A 71 3.90 -9.37 -14.77
N HIS A 72 4.65 -8.68 -15.62
CA HIS A 72 5.08 -9.21 -16.93
C HIS A 72 3.88 -9.69 -17.76
N GLU A 73 3.85 -10.96 -18.12
CA GLU A 73 2.77 -11.56 -18.91
C GLU A 73 1.66 -12.22 -18.07
N HIS A 74 1.76 -12.18 -16.74
CA HIS A 74 0.86 -12.88 -15.84
C HIS A 74 0.04 -11.93 -14.96
N TRP A 75 -1.21 -12.29 -14.70
CA TRP A 75 -2.06 -11.61 -13.74
C TRP A 75 -1.82 -12.18 -12.34
N GLN A 76 -1.51 -11.29 -11.40
CA GLN A 76 -1.30 -11.62 -10.01
C GLN A 76 -2.43 -11.04 -9.16
N SER A 77 -3.12 -11.89 -8.40
CA SER A 77 -4.15 -11.44 -7.47
C SER A 77 -3.53 -10.70 -6.29
N MET A 78 -4.08 -9.53 -6.00
CA MET A 78 -3.61 -8.64 -4.92
C MET A 78 -4.49 -8.80 -3.68
N TYR A 79 -5.77 -8.50 -3.84
CA TYR A 79 -6.76 -8.63 -2.77
C TYR A 79 -8.14 -8.87 -3.33
N CYS A 80 -9.04 -9.32 -2.46
CA CYS A 80 -10.47 -9.41 -2.76
C CYS A 80 -11.29 -8.51 -1.85
N PHE A 81 -12.46 -8.10 -2.35
CA PHE A 81 -13.43 -7.26 -1.65
C PHE A 81 -14.84 -7.61 -2.09
N ASP A 82 -15.83 -7.15 -1.36
CA ASP A 82 -17.23 -7.13 -1.76
C ASP A 82 -17.80 -5.71 -1.65
N LEU A 83 -19.00 -5.51 -2.15
CA LEU A 83 -19.68 -4.20 -2.16
C LEU A 83 -20.60 -4.02 -0.94
N GLY A 84 -20.49 -4.87 0.07
CA GLY A 84 -21.26 -4.74 1.31
C GLY A 84 -20.92 -3.46 2.06
N VAL A 85 -21.95 -2.75 2.49
CA VAL A 85 -21.77 -1.51 3.26
C VAL A 85 -21.07 -1.82 4.58
N GLN A 86 -19.96 -1.15 4.83
CA GLN A 86 -19.19 -1.26 6.06
C GLN A 86 -19.61 -0.14 7.03
N GLN A 87 -19.73 -0.47 8.30
CA GLN A 87 -20.08 0.48 9.34
C GLN A 87 -18.82 1.10 9.95
N GLN A 88 -18.98 2.22 10.65
CA GLN A 88 -17.85 2.85 11.35
C GLN A 88 -17.17 1.92 12.37
N SER A 89 -17.95 1.04 13.02
CA SER A 89 -17.42 0.01 13.93
C SER A 89 -16.48 -0.97 13.24
N ASP A 90 -16.77 -1.36 12.00
CA ASP A 90 -15.94 -2.29 11.23
C ASP A 90 -14.59 -1.64 10.88
N HIS A 91 -14.61 -0.35 10.55
CA HIS A 91 -13.39 0.42 10.32
C HIS A 91 -12.54 0.56 11.58
N VAL A 92 -13.17 0.79 12.75
CA VAL A 92 -12.47 0.84 14.04
C VAL A 92 -11.83 -0.51 14.36
N MET A 93 -12.54 -1.62 14.13
CA MET A 93 -12.00 -2.97 14.35
C MET A 93 -10.84 -3.29 13.41
N GLY A 94 -10.97 -2.99 12.12
CA GLY A 94 -9.89 -3.19 11.14
C GLY A 94 -8.64 -2.37 11.47
N ASN A 95 -8.82 -1.11 11.87
CA ASN A 95 -7.72 -0.26 12.31
C ASN A 95 -7.05 -0.78 13.58
N PHE A 96 -7.85 -1.19 14.58
CA PHE A 96 -7.31 -1.79 15.81
C PHE A 96 -6.50 -3.05 15.51
N TRP A 97 -6.99 -3.93 14.63
CA TRP A 97 -6.25 -5.11 14.20
C TRP A 97 -4.92 -4.74 13.56
N SER A 98 -4.91 -3.82 12.58
CA SER A 98 -3.69 -3.41 11.90
C SER A 98 -2.67 -2.76 12.83
N ALA A 99 -3.14 -1.94 13.78
CA ALA A 99 -2.27 -1.17 14.68
C ALA A 99 -1.82 -1.94 15.93
N HIS A 100 -2.62 -2.91 16.41
CA HIS A 100 -2.40 -3.49 17.76
C HIS A 100 -2.30 -5.01 17.79
N TRP A 101 -2.72 -5.72 16.74
CA TRP A 101 -2.58 -7.18 16.72
C TRP A 101 -1.10 -7.58 16.81
N PRO A 102 -0.71 -8.47 17.76
CA PRO A 102 0.70 -8.80 18.01
C PRO A 102 1.47 -9.28 16.77
N GLN A 103 0.80 -9.99 15.85
CA GLN A 103 1.39 -10.47 14.59
C GLN A 103 1.13 -9.54 13.40
N SER A 104 0.64 -8.32 13.64
CA SER A 104 0.46 -7.36 12.56
C SER A 104 1.80 -6.94 11.97
N HIS A 105 1.94 -7.10 10.67
CA HIS A 105 3.14 -6.72 9.93
C HIS A 105 3.52 -5.24 10.15
N PHE A 106 2.52 -4.37 10.27
CA PHE A 106 2.72 -2.93 10.50
C PHE A 106 3.29 -2.58 11.87
N ARG A 107 3.31 -3.51 12.83
CA ARG A 107 3.94 -3.31 14.13
C ARG A 107 5.44 -3.64 14.13
N HIS A 108 5.90 -4.40 13.16
CA HIS A 108 7.23 -4.96 13.13
C HIS A 108 8.08 -4.45 11.97
N HIS A 109 7.50 -3.60 11.10
CA HIS A 109 8.20 -3.09 9.94
C HIS A 109 7.84 -1.63 9.65
N LEU A 110 8.84 -0.84 9.32
CA LEU A 110 8.67 0.45 8.66
C LEU A 110 8.51 0.18 7.17
N LEU A 111 7.31 0.43 6.66
CA LEU A 111 6.96 0.17 5.26
C LEU A 111 6.52 1.45 4.60
N MET A 112 7.17 1.81 3.51
CA MET A 112 6.82 3.00 2.75
C MET A 112 6.87 2.72 1.26
N CYS A 113 5.97 3.39 0.55
CA CYS A 113 5.95 3.40 -0.90
C CYS A 113 5.54 4.79 -1.39
N ARG A 114 6.24 5.30 -2.39
CA ARG A 114 5.89 6.54 -3.08
C ARG A 114 6.00 6.30 -4.58
N HIS A 115 4.90 6.51 -5.29
CA HIS A 115 4.87 6.53 -6.74
C HIS A 115 5.33 7.90 -7.24
N LEU A 116 6.13 7.92 -8.30
CA LEU A 116 6.70 9.13 -8.87
C LEU A 116 5.97 9.52 -10.16
N PRO A 117 5.91 10.82 -10.51
CA PRO A 117 5.23 11.27 -11.72
C PRO A 117 5.80 10.72 -13.03
N ASP A 118 7.06 10.29 -13.02
CA ASP A 118 7.77 9.71 -14.16
C ASP A 118 7.50 8.20 -14.36
N GLY A 119 6.54 7.63 -13.62
CA GLY A 119 6.24 6.21 -13.63
C GLY A 119 7.17 5.37 -12.73
N GLY A 120 8.12 6.01 -12.05
CA GLY A 120 8.99 5.39 -11.08
C GLY A 120 8.30 5.11 -9.73
N LYS A 121 9.01 4.39 -8.87
CA LYS A 121 8.53 4.05 -7.53
C LYS A 121 9.68 4.00 -6.54
N LEU A 122 9.46 4.54 -5.35
CA LEU A 122 10.34 4.40 -4.20
C LEU A 122 9.72 3.45 -3.19
N THR A 123 10.52 2.56 -2.63
CA THR A 123 10.10 1.71 -1.52
C THR A 123 11.13 1.77 -0.40
N LEU A 124 10.66 1.65 0.82
CA LEU A 124 11.49 1.48 2.00
C LEU A 124 10.89 0.38 2.88
N THR A 125 11.70 -0.58 3.25
CA THR A 125 11.36 -1.60 4.24
C THR A 125 12.44 -1.56 5.31
N ASN A 126 12.10 -1.07 6.49
CA ASN A 126 13.05 -0.78 7.56
C ASN A 126 14.20 0.12 7.06
N PHE A 127 15.41 -0.39 6.95
CA PHE A 127 16.57 0.34 6.42
C PHE A 127 16.85 0.08 4.93
N HIS A 128 16.00 -0.73 4.26
CA HIS A 128 16.23 -1.12 2.87
C HIS A 128 15.48 -0.21 1.91
N PHE A 129 16.15 0.72 1.29
CA PHE A 129 15.60 1.62 0.28
C PHE A 129 15.83 1.07 -1.13
N THR A 130 14.81 1.14 -1.98
CA THR A 130 14.92 0.79 -3.39
C THR A 130 14.17 1.82 -4.24
N ARG A 131 14.83 2.30 -5.29
CA ARG A 131 14.23 3.08 -6.36
C ARG A 131 13.99 2.17 -7.56
N TYR A 132 12.79 2.23 -8.09
CA TYR A 132 12.42 1.52 -9.32
C TYR A 132 12.17 2.52 -10.45
N HIS A 133 12.53 2.12 -11.66
CA HIS A 133 12.13 2.77 -12.91
C HIS A 133 11.71 1.71 -13.91
N GLN A 134 10.54 1.87 -14.52
CA GLN A 134 9.93 0.89 -15.45
C GLN A 134 9.92 -0.55 -14.90
N GLY A 135 9.62 -0.72 -13.61
CA GLY A 135 9.55 -2.01 -12.95
C GLY A 135 10.90 -2.63 -12.52
N HIS A 136 12.02 -2.03 -12.92
CA HIS A 136 13.37 -2.51 -12.55
C HIS A 136 13.96 -1.70 -11.40
N ALA A 137 14.63 -2.38 -10.46
CA ALA A 137 15.39 -1.71 -9.42
C ALA A 137 16.63 -1.04 -10.05
N VAL A 138 16.70 0.30 -9.95
CA VAL A 138 17.79 1.10 -10.50
C VAL A 138 18.74 1.62 -9.41
N GLU A 139 18.30 1.62 -8.16
CA GLU A 139 19.09 2.00 -7.00
C GLU A 139 18.64 1.16 -5.80
N GLN A 140 19.59 0.63 -5.05
CA GLN A 140 19.35 -0.07 -3.79
C GLN A 140 20.36 0.40 -2.76
N VAL A 141 19.87 0.82 -1.60
CA VAL A 141 20.71 1.35 -0.52
C VAL A 141 20.26 0.71 0.80
N ASN A 142 21.25 0.20 1.53
CA ASN A 142 21.06 -0.16 2.92
C ASN A 142 21.40 1.06 3.77
N VAL A 143 20.40 1.70 4.36
CA VAL A 143 20.57 2.94 5.13
C VAL A 143 21.31 2.61 6.42
N PRO A 144 22.46 3.23 6.71
CA PRO A 144 23.36 2.74 7.76
C PRO A 144 22.90 3.02 9.19
N ASP A 145 22.12 4.09 9.38
CA ASP A 145 21.76 4.58 10.70
C ASP A 145 20.46 5.42 10.68
N VAL A 146 19.95 5.74 11.86
CA VAL A 146 18.71 6.52 12.04
C VAL A 146 18.83 7.95 11.49
N PRO A 147 19.93 8.71 11.68
CA PRO A 147 20.08 10.03 11.06
C PRO A 147 19.98 9.98 9.54
N SER A 148 20.65 9.03 8.90
CA SER A 148 20.59 8.83 7.44
C SER A 148 19.19 8.44 6.99
N LEU A 149 18.49 7.59 7.76
CA LEU A 149 17.10 7.23 7.52
C LEU A 149 16.18 8.46 7.62
N TYR A 150 16.34 9.28 8.64
CA TYR A 150 15.59 10.51 8.80
C TYR A 150 15.75 11.45 7.59
N GLN A 151 16.97 11.66 7.13
CA GLN A 151 17.26 12.46 5.94
C GLN A 151 16.61 11.86 4.67
N LEU A 152 16.68 10.54 4.50
CA LEU A 152 16.06 9.84 3.37
C LEU A 152 14.55 10.02 3.37
N LEU A 153 13.89 9.91 4.53
CA LEU A 153 12.46 10.12 4.68
C LEU A 153 12.05 11.55 4.29
N GLN A 154 12.84 12.54 4.70
CA GLN A 154 12.61 13.93 4.32
C GLN A 154 12.80 14.16 2.82
N GLN A 155 13.93 13.74 2.26
CA GLN A 155 14.32 14.06 0.90
C GLN A 155 13.54 13.25 -0.16
N GLN A 156 13.32 11.95 0.10
CA GLN A 156 12.72 11.05 -0.89
C GLN A 156 11.21 10.87 -0.69
N PHE A 157 10.73 10.90 0.55
CA PHE A 157 9.31 10.69 0.84
C PHE A 157 8.57 11.97 1.23
N GLY A 158 9.27 13.07 1.49
CA GLY A 158 8.69 14.37 1.84
C GLY A 158 8.09 14.39 3.25
N LEU A 159 8.54 13.50 4.14
CA LEU A 159 8.04 13.36 5.49
C LEU A 159 8.88 14.14 6.49
N GLY A 160 8.25 14.65 7.54
CA GLY A 160 8.95 15.35 8.61
C GLY A 160 9.43 16.77 8.27
N VAL A 161 9.18 17.26 7.05
CA VAL A 161 9.65 18.57 6.61
C VAL A 161 8.70 19.65 7.09
N ASN A 162 9.17 20.51 8.03
CA ASN A 162 8.51 21.75 8.48
C ASN A 162 7.08 21.61 9.03
N ASP A 163 6.60 20.42 9.33
CA ASP A 163 5.29 20.24 9.95
C ASP A 163 5.43 20.00 11.45
N VAL A 164 5.31 21.07 12.23
CA VAL A 164 5.37 21.06 13.69
C VAL A 164 4.24 20.21 14.32
N LYS A 165 3.17 19.94 13.55
CA LYS A 165 2.01 19.16 14.02
C LYS A 165 2.07 17.67 13.66
N HIS A 166 2.70 17.33 12.54
CA HIS A 166 2.66 15.97 11.96
C HIS A 166 4.06 15.43 11.61
N GLY A 167 5.10 16.19 11.90
CA GLY A 167 6.50 15.75 11.78
C GLY A 167 6.88 14.78 12.89
N PHE A 168 8.01 14.13 12.70
CA PHE A 168 8.66 13.29 13.72
C PHE A 168 10.12 13.69 13.86
N THR A 169 10.69 13.38 15.01
CA THR A 169 12.10 13.63 15.35
C THR A 169 12.95 12.39 15.09
N GLU A 170 14.26 12.58 14.98
CA GLU A 170 15.19 11.44 14.94
C GLU A 170 15.07 10.54 16.16
N ALA A 171 14.80 11.12 17.35
CA ALA A 171 14.64 10.36 18.58
C ALA A 171 13.38 9.45 18.56
N GLU A 172 12.27 9.96 18.01
CA GLU A 172 11.05 9.16 17.82
C GLU A 172 11.27 8.06 16.78
N LEU A 173 11.97 8.37 15.69
CA LEU A 173 12.33 7.37 14.68
C LEU A 173 13.25 6.29 15.25
N ALA A 174 14.24 6.67 16.07
CA ALA A 174 15.12 5.74 16.77
C ALA A 174 14.36 4.79 17.69
N ALA A 175 13.38 5.32 18.44
CA ALA A 175 12.53 4.51 19.31
C ALA A 175 11.67 3.50 18.54
N VAL A 176 11.13 3.91 17.39
CA VAL A 176 10.37 3.02 16.49
C VAL A 176 11.28 1.94 15.92
N MET A 177 12.47 2.29 15.46
CA MET A 177 13.41 1.33 14.85
C MET A 177 13.97 0.33 15.86
N ALA A 178 14.24 0.76 17.09
CA ALA A 178 14.68 -0.13 18.16
C ALA A 178 13.65 -1.21 18.53
N ALA A 179 12.37 -0.95 18.28
CA ALA A 179 11.30 -1.92 18.49
C ALA A 179 11.22 -3.02 17.41
N PHE A 180 11.90 -2.85 16.27
CA PHE A 180 11.91 -3.83 15.17
C PHE A 180 13.10 -4.79 15.22
N ASP A 181 14.13 -4.47 16.01
CA ASP A 181 15.32 -5.31 16.17
C ASP A 181 15.15 -6.41 17.25
N THR A 182 13.95 -6.53 17.84
CA THR A 182 13.58 -7.55 18.84
C THR A 182 12.59 -8.56 18.26
#